data_9a7e50ba861f35c3cbe797eb944f14e1
#
_entry.id   9a7e50ba861f35c3cbe797eb944f14e1
#
_cell.length_a   1.000
_cell.length_b   1.000
_cell.length_c   1.000
_cell.angle_alpha   90.00
_cell.angle_beta   90.00
_cell.angle_gamma   90.00
#
_symmetry.space_group_name_H-M   'P 1'
#
loop_
_entity.id
_entity.type
_entity.pdbx_description
1 polymer ?
#
loop_
_entity_poly.entity_id
_entity_poly.type
_entity_poly.pdbx_seq_one_letter_code
_entity_poly.pdbx_strand_id
1 'polypeptide(L)'
;MSIHPTAVIHDSVQIGENVKIGPYSIIEQNVVIEDGVEIRSNVMVGENTTLRSNCRLFHSAVVGEIPQDLKFEGENTTTVIGENTVIREFVTIHRGTEDREKTVIGRNCLLMAYVHVAHDCLIGDNVILANAVNLAGHVTIEDYASLGGIVPVHQFVNIGA
;
A
#
# COMPACT_ATOMS: atom_id res chain seq x y z
N MET A 1 20.33 7.93 -4.02
CA MET A 1 19.72 6.63 -4.33
C MET A 1 20.59 5.52 -3.77
N SER A 2 20.01 4.55 -3.07
CA SER A 2 20.71 3.38 -2.52
C SER A 2 19.84 2.13 -2.73
N ILE A 3 20.22 1.29 -3.68
CA ILE A 3 19.51 0.06 -4.01
C ILE A 3 20.39 -1.12 -3.65
N HIS A 4 19.89 -2.02 -2.81
CA HIS A 4 20.66 -3.22 -2.45
C HIS A 4 20.78 -4.16 -3.65
N PRO A 5 21.96 -4.76 -3.90
CA PRO A 5 22.18 -5.58 -5.10
C PRO A 5 21.32 -6.85 -5.19
N THR A 6 20.68 -7.29 -4.11
CA THR A 6 19.74 -8.41 -4.10
C THR A 6 18.29 -8.00 -4.34
N ALA A 7 17.99 -6.72 -4.49
CA ALA A 7 16.67 -6.27 -4.87
C ALA A 7 16.37 -6.63 -6.33
N VAL A 8 15.16 -7.09 -6.60
CA VAL A 8 14.70 -7.41 -7.96
C VAL A 8 13.75 -6.32 -8.41
N ILE A 9 14.13 -5.57 -9.43
CA ILE A 9 13.37 -4.42 -9.91
C ILE A 9 13.12 -4.58 -11.40
N HIS A 10 11.85 -4.50 -11.81
CA HIS A 10 11.50 -4.57 -13.22
C HIS A 10 11.99 -3.33 -13.99
N ASP A 11 12.40 -3.50 -15.23
CA ASP A 11 13.00 -2.44 -16.05
C ASP A 11 12.09 -1.23 -16.30
N SER A 12 10.78 -1.40 -16.21
CA SER A 12 9.80 -0.32 -16.40
C SER A 12 9.58 0.57 -15.18
N VAL A 13 10.18 0.24 -14.02
CA VAL A 13 10.00 0.99 -12.77
C VAL A 13 10.63 2.39 -12.89
N GLN A 14 9.85 3.39 -12.50
CA GLN A 14 10.33 4.77 -12.40
C GLN A 14 10.76 5.07 -10.96
N ILE A 15 11.99 5.50 -10.76
CA ILE A 15 12.56 5.74 -9.43
C ILE A 15 13.04 7.17 -9.34
N GLY A 16 12.52 7.90 -8.35
CA GLY A 16 12.89 9.27 -8.03
C GLY A 16 14.24 9.42 -7.34
N GLU A 17 14.49 10.61 -6.83
CA GLU A 17 15.73 10.93 -6.13
C GLU A 17 15.72 10.45 -4.68
N ASN A 18 16.89 10.16 -4.13
CA ASN A 18 17.10 9.76 -2.72
C ASN A 18 16.30 8.54 -2.25
N VAL A 19 15.85 7.69 -3.18
CA VAL A 19 15.14 6.43 -2.88
C VAL A 19 16.13 5.41 -2.29
N LYS A 20 15.63 4.65 -1.30
CA LYS A 20 16.36 3.53 -0.68
C LYS A 20 15.56 2.24 -0.83
N ILE A 21 16.17 1.18 -1.37
CA ILE A 21 15.54 -0.14 -1.51
C ILE A 21 16.43 -1.19 -0.86
N GLY A 22 15.88 -1.86 0.15
CA GLY A 22 16.56 -2.87 0.94
C GLY A 22 16.66 -4.23 0.28
N PRO A 23 17.39 -5.17 0.92
CA PRO A 23 17.66 -6.49 0.35
C PRO A 23 16.40 -7.32 0.16
N TYR A 24 16.44 -8.14 -0.90
CA TYR A 24 15.40 -9.12 -1.25
C TYR A 24 14.02 -8.53 -1.49
N SER A 25 13.92 -7.22 -1.72
CA SER A 25 12.66 -6.59 -2.12
C SER A 25 12.40 -6.79 -3.60
N ILE A 26 11.14 -6.94 -3.97
CA ILE A 26 10.69 -7.16 -5.34
C ILE A 26 9.79 -5.99 -5.75
N ILE A 27 10.13 -5.34 -6.84
CA ILE A 27 9.36 -4.23 -7.41
C ILE A 27 8.94 -4.63 -8.82
N GLU A 28 7.65 -4.79 -9.01
CA GLU A 28 7.08 -5.26 -10.27
C GLU A 28 6.96 -4.16 -11.33
N GLN A 29 6.38 -4.53 -12.46
CA GLN A 29 6.26 -3.63 -13.62
C GLN A 29 5.36 -2.42 -13.35
N ASN A 30 5.65 -1.33 -14.05
CA ASN A 30 4.87 -0.08 -14.03
C ASN A 30 4.72 0.55 -12.64
N VAL A 31 5.61 0.22 -11.70
CA VAL A 31 5.65 0.88 -10.39
C VAL A 31 6.31 2.24 -10.53
N VAL A 32 5.74 3.23 -9.84
CA VAL A 32 6.32 4.58 -9.72
C VAL A 32 6.70 4.80 -8.26
N ILE A 33 7.98 5.10 -8.02
CA ILE A 33 8.53 5.41 -6.70
C ILE A 33 9.03 6.84 -6.73
N GLU A 34 8.35 7.73 -6.02
CA GLU A 34 8.73 9.13 -5.94
C GLU A 34 9.91 9.38 -4.98
N ASP A 35 10.32 10.64 -4.89
CA ASP A 35 11.51 11.05 -4.13
C ASP A 35 11.46 10.68 -2.66
N GLY A 36 12.58 10.29 -2.09
CA GLY A 36 12.76 10.04 -0.67
C GLY A 36 12.08 8.80 -0.12
N VAL A 37 11.48 7.97 -0.96
CA VAL A 37 10.83 6.71 -0.52
C VAL A 37 11.87 5.74 0.06
N GLU A 38 11.55 5.14 1.21
CA GLU A 38 12.36 4.12 1.86
C GLU A 38 11.64 2.78 1.90
N ILE A 39 12.19 1.78 1.21
CA ILE A 39 11.70 0.40 1.20
C ILE A 39 12.70 -0.46 1.96
N ARG A 40 12.24 -1.13 3.03
CA ARG A 40 13.06 -2.03 3.84
C ARG A 40 13.26 -3.37 3.14
N SER A 41 13.71 -4.39 3.87
CA SER A 41 13.97 -5.71 3.32
C SER A 41 12.72 -6.55 3.09
N ASN A 42 12.76 -7.44 2.09
CA ASN A 42 11.71 -8.40 1.75
C ASN A 42 10.33 -7.74 1.50
N VAL A 43 10.30 -6.53 1.00
CA VAL A 43 9.07 -5.85 0.63
C VAL A 43 8.68 -6.24 -0.80
N MET A 44 7.40 -6.48 -1.02
CA MET A 44 6.83 -6.69 -2.35
C MET A 44 6.00 -5.47 -2.75
N VAL A 45 6.31 -4.87 -3.89
CA VAL A 45 5.51 -3.81 -4.51
C VAL A 45 4.97 -4.32 -5.84
N GLY A 46 3.67 -4.56 -5.87
CA GLY A 46 2.97 -5.11 -7.02
C GLY A 46 2.81 -4.10 -8.16
N GLU A 47 2.49 -4.64 -9.33
CA GLU A 47 2.38 -3.85 -10.55
C GLU A 47 1.39 -2.68 -10.45
N ASN A 48 1.64 -1.63 -11.22
CA ASN A 48 0.82 -0.42 -11.28
C ASN A 48 0.65 0.31 -9.94
N THR A 49 1.57 0.10 -9.00
CA THR A 49 1.57 0.80 -7.70
C THR A 49 2.34 2.12 -7.82
N THR A 50 1.78 3.16 -7.21
CA THR A 50 2.46 4.44 -7.02
C THR A 50 2.76 4.67 -5.54
N LEU A 51 4.02 4.83 -5.20
CA LEU A 51 4.49 5.26 -3.88
C LEU A 51 4.86 6.73 -3.96
N ARG A 52 4.08 7.60 -3.31
CA ARG A 52 4.35 9.02 -3.27
C ARG A 52 5.53 9.36 -2.36
N SER A 53 6.00 10.59 -2.46
CA SER A 53 7.23 11.05 -1.81
C SER A 53 7.30 10.73 -0.32
N ASN A 54 8.47 10.35 0.14
CA ASN A 54 8.81 10.07 1.54
C ASN A 54 7.99 8.94 2.21
N CYS A 55 7.31 8.09 1.44
CA CYS A 55 6.71 6.88 1.99
C CYS A 55 7.75 5.96 2.58
N ARG A 56 7.40 5.24 3.64
CA ARG A 56 8.27 4.24 4.27
C ARG A 56 7.56 2.89 4.37
N LEU A 57 8.12 1.89 3.71
CA LEU A 57 7.62 0.52 3.73
C LEU A 57 8.57 -0.35 4.56
N PHE A 58 8.04 -0.96 5.60
CA PHE A 58 8.80 -1.78 6.53
C PHE A 58 8.85 -3.23 6.09
N HIS A 59 9.69 -3.99 6.77
CA HIS A 59 10.01 -5.38 6.47
C HIS A 59 8.78 -6.23 6.17
N SER A 60 8.83 -6.98 5.08
CA SER A 60 7.78 -7.91 4.63
C SER A 60 6.40 -7.30 4.39
N ALA A 61 6.31 -6.00 4.18
CA ALA A 61 5.07 -5.40 3.67
C ALA A 61 4.82 -5.83 2.22
N VAL A 62 3.55 -6.04 1.87
CA VAL A 62 3.10 -6.36 0.51
C VAL A 62 2.10 -5.31 0.07
N VAL A 63 2.43 -4.55 -0.97
CA VAL A 63 1.64 -3.40 -1.44
C VAL A 63 1.32 -3.56 -2.91
N GLY A 64 0.04 -3.54 -3.26
CA GLY A 64 -0.40 -3.60 -4.65
C GLY A 64 -0.55 -5.01 -5.22
N GLU A 65 -0.65 -6.03 -4.38
CA GLU A 65 -0.90 -7.40 -4.81
C GLU A 65 -2.30 -7.56 -5.40
N ILE A 66 -2.53 -8.62 -6.16
CA ILE A 66 -3.83 -8.93 -6.74
C ILE A 66 -4.91 -9.10 -5.66
N PRO A 67 -6.16 -8.69 -5.93
CA PRO A 67 -7.27 -8.87 -5.00
C PRO A 67 -7.53 -10.32 -4.62
N GLN A 68 -7.96 -10.55 -3.38
CA GLN A 68 -8.51 -11.83 -2.92
C GLN A 68 -10.01 -11.93 -3.27
N ASP A 69 -10.39 -11.48 -4.44
CA ASP A 69 -11.75 -11.54 -4.96
C ASP A 69 -11.81 -12.55 -6.11
N LEU A 70 -12.70 -13.54 -5.98
CA LEU A 70 -12.87 -14.60 -6.98
C LEU A 70 -13.39 -14.08 -8.34
N LYS A 71 -13.89 -12.84 -8.38
CA LYS A 71 -14.36 -12.18 -9.62
C LYS A 71 -13.23 -11.49 -10.36
N PHE A 72 -12.07 -11.30 -9.73
CA PHE A 72 -10.93 -10.64 -10.34
C PHE A 72 -10.39 -11.50 -11.49
N GLU A 73 -10.36 -10.95 -12.70
CA GLU A 73 -9.92 -11.62 -13.93
C GLU A 73 -8.61 -11.06 -14.51
N GLY A 74 -7.88 -10.26 -13.73
CA GLY A 74 -6.61 -9.66 -14.15
C GLY A 74 -6.75 -8.24 -14.72
N GLU A 75 -7.73 -7.50 -14.28
CA GLU A 75 -8.00 -6.12 -14.71
C GLU A 75 -6.79 -5.21 -14.39
N ASN A 76 -6.56 -4.27 -15.26
CA ASN A 76 -5.49 -3.30 -15.11
C ASN A 76 -5.84 -2.21 -14.08
N THR A 77 -5.70 -2.56 -12.82
CA THR A 77 -6.06 -1.71 -11.69
C THR A 77 -4.82 -1.25 -10.92
N THR A 78 -4.99 -0.29 -10.03
CA THR A 78 -3.88 0.42 -9.40
C THR A 78 -3.94 0.44 -7.88
N THR A 79 -2.80 0.76 -7.27
CA THR A 79 -2.68 1.10 -5.84
C THR A 79 -1.91 2.41 -5.71
N VAL A 80 -2.38 3.31 -4.87
CA VAL A 80 -1.69 4.58 -4.60
C VAL A 80 -1.48 4.74 -3.10
N ILE A 81 -0.24 5.01 -2.71
CA ILE A 81 0.14 5.35 -1.33
C ILE A 81 0.54 6.82 -1.30
N GLY A 82 -0.17 7.60 -0.49
CA GLY A 82 0.04 9.05 -0.35
C GLY A 82 1.33 9.41 0.38
N GLU A 83 1.75 10.65 0.21
CA GLU A 83 3.01 11.17 0.74
C GLU A 83 3.18 10.96 2.26
N ASN A 84 4.40 10.75 2.69
CA ASN A 84 4.80 10.58 4.10
C ASN A 84 4.07 9.44 4.83
N THR A 85 3.36 8.56 4.13
CA THR A 85 2.65 7.44 4.74
C THR A 85 3.61 6.33 5.14
N VAL A 86 3.36 5.74 6.31
CA VAL A 86 4.16 4.68 6.89
C VAL A 86 3.38 3.38 6.87
N ILE A 87 3.95 2.40 6.18
CA ILE A 87 3.43 1.03 6.07
C ILE A 87 4.34 0.13 6.90
N ARG A 88 3.83 -0.39 8.03
CA ARG A 88 4.62 -1.20 8.94
C ARG A 88 4.72 -2.66 8.48
N GLU A 89 5.37 -3.46 9.31
CA GLU A 89 5.73 -4.85 9.02
C GLU A 89 4.51 -5.72 8.72
N PHE A 90 4.61 -6.56 7.72
CA PHE A 90 3.56 -7.53 7.33
C PHE A 90 2.20 -6.92 6.98
N VAL A 91 2.15 -5.63 6.69
CA VAL A 91 0.94 -5.03 6.12
C VAL A 91 0.70 -5.58 4.73
N THR A 92 -0.56 -5.83 4.38
CA THR A 92 -0.96 -6.23 3.04
C THR A 92 -1.98 -5.25 2.47
N ILE A 93 -1.73 -4.75 1.27
CA ILE A 93 -2.63 -3.83 0.56
C ILE A 93 -2.83 -4.38 -0.85
N HIS A 94 -4.08 -4.66 -1.21
CA HIS A 94 -4.43 -5.17 -2.53
C HIS A 94 -4.88 -4.03 -3.46
N ARG A 95 -4.59 -4.17 -4.75
CA ARG A 95 -5.01 -3.22 -5.78
C ARG A 95 -6.53 -3.27 -6.02
N GLY A 96 -7.06 -2.33 -6.78
CA GLY A 96 -8.49 -2.28 -7.08
C GLY A 96 -9.00 -3.44 -7.93
N THR A 97 -10.32 -3.55 -8.02
CA THR A 97 -11.03 -4.36 -9.01
C THR A 97 -11.65 -3.45 -10.07
N GLU A 98 -12.45 -4.01 -10.99
CA GLU A 98 -13.19 -3.26 -12.01
C GLU A 98 -14.08 -2.13 -11.43
N ASP A 99 -14.60 -2.32 -10.22
CA ASP A 99 -15.57 -1.40 -9.60
C ASP A 99 -15.02 0.01 -9.33
N ARG A 100 -13.86 0.12 -8.70
CA ARG A 100 -13.20 1.40 -8.40
C ARG A 100 -11.86 1.56 -9.11
N GLU A 101 -11.38 0.52 -9.74
CA GLU A 101 -10.11 0.46 -10.49
C GLU A 101 -8.87 0.79 -9.66
N LYS A 102 -9.03 1.09 -8.36
CA LYS A 102 -7.93 1.50 -7.49
C LYS A 102 -8.20 1.26 -6.01
N THR A 103 -7.13 1.04 -5.27
CA THR A 103 -7.07 1.18 -3.81
C THR A 103 -6.19 2.38 -3.49
N VAL A 104 -6.64 3.26 -2.62
CA VAL A 104 -5.93 4.50 -2.28
C VAL A 104 -5.76 4.64 -0.78
N ILE A 105 -4.52 4.88 -0.36
CA ILE A 105 -4.17 5.33 0.98
C ILE A 105 -3.74 6.80 0.88
N GLY A 106 -4.31 7.66 1.70
CA GLY A 106 -3.97 9.08 1.74
C GLY A 106 -2.57 9.37 2.28
N ARG A 107 -2.26 10.63 2.45
CA ARG A 107 -0.97 11.10 2.98
C ARG A 107 -0.94 11.10 4.50
N ASN A 108 0.27 11.08 5.06
CA ASN A 108 0.54 11.13 6.50
C ASN A 108 -0.19 10.04 7.31
N CYS A 109 -0.49 8.90 6.69
CA CYS A 109 -1.13 7.78 7.36
C CYS A 109 -0.11 6.88 8.07
N LEU A 110 -0.58 6.17 9.09
CA LEU A 110 0.16 5.10 9.76
C LEU A 110 -0.65 3.81 9.73
N LEU A 111 -0.17 2.83 8.99
CA LEU A 111 -0.70 1.48 9.00
C LEU A 111 0.26 0.61 9.83
N MET A 112 -0.18 0.22 11.04
CA MET A 112 0.65 -0.57 11.95
C MET A 112 0.76 -2.02 11.49
N ALA A 113 1.60 -2.80 12.17
CA ALA A 113 1.91 -4.16 11.76
C ALA A 113 0.66 -5.04 11.60
N TYR A 114 0.67 -5.88 10.57
CA TYR A 114 -0.39 -6.82 10.21
C TYR A 114 -1.72 -6.19 9.77
N VAL A 115 -1.78 -4.91 9.49
CA VAL A 115 -2.97 -4.30 8.89
C VAL A 115 -3.21 -4.90 7.50
N HIS A 116 -4.46 -5.21 7.20
CA HIS A 116 -4.89 -5.61 5.86
C HIS A 116 -5.85 -4.58 5.26
N VAL A 117 -5.57 -4.18 4.03
CA VAL A 117 -6.44 -3.33 3.21
C VAL A 117 -6.80 -4.08 1.95
N ALA A 118 -8.05 -4.51 1.83
CA ALA A 118 -8.54 -5.18 0.64
C ALA A 118 -8.74 -4.19 -0.53
N HIS A 119 -9.13 -4.74 -1.66
CA HIS A 119 -9.36 -4.01 -2.91
C HIS A 119 -10.40 -2.89 -2.80
N ASP A 120 -10.26 -1.86 -3.63
CA ASP A 120 -11.21 -0.76 -3.75
C ASP A 120 -11.47 0.05 -2.47
N CYS A 121 -10.57 -0.04 -1.48
CA CYS A 121 -10.61 0.81 -0.30
C CYS A 121 -10.11 2.22 -0.62
N LEU A 122 -10.79 3.22 -0.05
CA LEU A 122 -10.38 4.63 -0.11
C LEU A 122 -10.13 5.13 1.31
N ILE A 123 -8.87 5.35 1.65
CA ILE A 123 -8.45 5.83 2.96
C ILE A 123 -7.97 7.26 2.82
N GLY A 124 -8.54 8.15 3.61
CA GLY A 124 -8.22 9.57 3.63
C GLY A 124 -6.84 9.88 4.21
N ASP A 125 -6.62 11.15 4.46
CA ASP A 125 -5.36 11.68 5.00
C ASP A 125 -5.29 11.57 6.52
N ASN A 126 -4.09 11.47 7.08
CA ASN A 126 -3.83 11.45 8.52
C ASN A 126 -4.57 10.34 9.28
N VAL A 127 -4.82 9.21 8.64
CA VAL A 127 -5.51 8.06 9.22
C VAL A 127 -4.51 7.17 9.97
N ILE A 128 -4.94 6.63 11.12
CA ILE A 128 -4.18 5.65 11.88
C ILE A 128 -4.96 4.34 11.94
N LEU A 129 -4.38 3.27 11.42
CA LEU A 129 -4.89 1.91 11.57
C LEU A 129 -3.94 1.14 12.50
N ALA A 130 -4.43 0.82 13.70
CA ALA A 130 -3.63 0.09 14.68
C ALA A 130 -3.44 -1.38 14.27
N ASN A 131 -2.60 -2.10 15.01
CA ASN A 131 -2.18 -3.47 14.68
C ASN A 131 -3.36 -4.39 14.33
N ALA A 132 -3.19 -5.12 13.23
CA ALA A 132 -4.14 -6.13 12.76
C ALA A 132 -5.57 -5.62 12.50
N VAL A 133 -5.75 -4.34 12.19
CA VAL A 133 -7.00 -3.86 11.58
C VAL A 133 -7.16 -4.52 10.22
N ASN A 134 -8.33 -5.07 9.95
CA ASN A 134 -8.65 -5.75 8.70
C ASN A 134 -9.81 -5.04 7.99
N LEU A 135 -9.52 -4.42 6.86
CA LEU A 135 -10.51 -3.78 6.02
C LEU A 135 -10.91 -4.73 4.88
N ALA A 136 -12.18 -5.10 4.82
CA ALA A 136 -12.73 -5.78 3.64
C ALA A 136 -12.84 -4.81 2.45
N GLY A 137 -13.22 -5.32 1.26
CA GLY A 137 -13.30 -4.50 0.05
C GLY A 137 -14.27 -3.33 0.16
N HIS A 138 -14.00 -2.28 -0.61
CA HIS A 138 -14.88 -1.10 -0.76
C HIS A 138 -15.08 -0.26 0.51
N VAL A 139 -14.25 -0.42 1.52
CA VAL A 139 -14.30 0.43 2.73
C VAL A 139 -13.79 1.83 2.40
N THR A 140 -14.49 2.83 2.93
CA THR A 140 -14.05 4.23 2.87
C THR A 140 -13.78 4.72 4.29
N ILE A 141 -12.61 5.32 4.50
CA ILE A 141 -12.23 5.93 5.78
C ILE A 141 -11.92 7.40 5.53
N GLU A 142 -12.58 8.29 6.25
CA GLU A 142 -12.38 9.73 6.12
C GLU A 142 -11.08 10.20 6.80
N ASP A 143 -10.69 11.42 6.50
CA ASP A 143 -9.50 12.04 7.07
C ASP A 143 -9.54 12.04 8.61
N TYR A 144 -8.36 11.89 9.23
CA TYR A 144 -8.16 11.90 10.69
C TYR A 144 -8.81 10.77 11.47
N ALA A 145 -9.43 9.79 10.83
CA ALA A 145 -9.98 8.63 11.53
C ALA A 145 -8.87 7.78 12.16
N SER A 146 -9.18 7.17 13.30
CA SER A 146 -8.26 6.29 14.01
C SER A 146 -8.99 5.02 14.44
N LEU A 147 -8.50 3.85 14.00
CA LEU A 147 -9.08 2.55 14.34
C LEU A 147 -8.17 1.83 15.34
N GLY A 148 -8.78 1.34 16.44
CA GLY A 148 -8.11 0.49 17.42
C GLY A 148 -7.66 -0.86 16.85
N GLY A 149 -6.76 -1.54 17.55
CA GLY A 149 -6.20 -2.83 17.07
C GLY A 149 -7.23 -3.96 17.00
N ILE A 150 -6.99 -4.90 16.08
CA ILE A 150 -7.79 -6.13 15.89
C ILE A 150 -9.27 -5.82 15.54
N VAL A 151 -9.52 -4.74 14.81
CA VAL A 151 -10.86 -4.36 14.36
C VAL A 151 -11.08 -4.87 12.93
N PRO A 152 -12.05 -5.80 12.71
CA PRO A 152 -12.50 -6.13 11.36
C PRO A 152 -13.56 -5.12 10.90
N VAL A 153 -13.45 -4.67 9.65
CA VAL A 153 -14.40 -3.76 9.02
C VAL A 153 -15.03 -4.47 7.81
N HIS A 154 -16.36 -4.57 7.84
CA HIS A 154 -17.12 -5.23 6.77
C HIS A 154 -17.09 -4.42 5.46
N GLN A 155 -17.37 -5.09 4.34
CA GLN A 155 -17.44 -4.44 3.02
C GLN A 155 -18.43 -3.26 3.00
N PHE A 156 -18.10 -2.25 2.19
CA PHE A 156 -18.92 -1.06 1.95
C PHE A 156 -19.16 -0.15 3.15
N VAL A 157 -18.46 -0.38 4.26
CA VAL A 157 -18.57 0.50 5.44
C VAL A 157 -17.85 1.82 5.17
N ASN A 158 -18.47 2.92 5.61
CA ASN A 158 -17.86 4.24 5.66
C ASN A 158 -17.59 4.61 7.13
N ILE A 159 -16.35 5.03 7.40
CA ILE A 159 -15.90 5.44 8.74
C ILE A 159 -15.52 6.92 8.67
N GLY A 160 -16.24 7.72 9.45
CA GLY A 160 -15.91 9.13 9.69
C GLY A 160 -14.77 9.31 10.69
N ALA A 161 -14.35 10.57 10.86
CA ALA A 161 -13.34 10.96 11.85
C ALA A 161 -13.87 10.93 13.27
#